data_47763b54d02fcea83114b0a9d121850f
#
_entry.id   47763b54d02fcea83114b0a9d121850f
#
_cell.length_a   1.000
_cell.length_b   1.000
_cell.length_c   1.000
_cell.angle_alpha   90.00
_cell.angle_beta   90.00
_cell.angle_gamma   90.00
#
_symmetry.space_group_name_H-M   'P 1'
#
loop_
_entity.id
_entity.type
_entity.pdbx_description
1 polymer ?
#
loop_
_entity_poly.entity_id
_entity_poly.type
_entity_poly.pdbx_seq_one_letter_code
_entity_poly.pdbx_strand_id
1 'polypeptide(L)'
;LATSLEKSCNCSFANIGLSLNLKKYVSTSEDVLFNTDLPGRIASSKSRFSLTSGAAPSEVMATAIGQGKTLVSPLHMALIASAIENNGILMTPYVADRVENTDGKVIKQYEPEAYGQLMKQKEAKILRGMMRAVVTDGTASALQSDAYNAAGKTGSAEYGTTKGVCHAWFVGY
;
A
#
# COMPACT_ATOMS: atom_id res chain seq x y z
N LEU A 1 -3.05 14.31 -11.36
CA LEU A 1 -2.87 13.24 -10.35
C LEU A 1 -1.46 12.64 -10.40
N ALA A 2 -0.94 12.27 -11.58
CA ALA A 2 0.40 11.67 -11.70
C ALA A 2 1.49 12.57 -11.08
N THR A 3 1.59 13.84 -11.52
CA THR A 3 2.55 14.81 -10.97
C THR A 3 2.36 15.06 -9.47
N SER A 4 1.11 15.01 -8.97
CA SER A 4 0.82 15.15 -7.54
C SER A 4 1.38 13.97 -6.74
N LEU A 5 1.31 12.74 -7.25
CA LEU A 5 1.91 11.56 -6.62
C LEU A 5 3.44 11.61 -6.71
N GLU A 6 3.98 11.93 -7.88
CA GLU A 6 5.42 12.09 -8.16
C GLU A 6 6.08 13.05 -7.17
N LYS A 7 5.51 14.24 -6.99
CA LYS A 7 6.01 15.27 -6.08
C LYS A 7 5.49 15.18 -4.64
N SER A 8 4.68 14.16 -4.33
CA SER A 8 4.08 13.99 -2.99
C SER A 8 3.31 15.23 -2.50
N CYS A 9 2.48 15.82 -3.36
CA CYS A 9 1.80 17.10 -3.10
C CYS A 9 0.62 16.92 -2.13
N ASN A 10 0.81 17.28 -0.87
CA ASN A 10 -0.22 17.18 0.17
C ASN A 10 -1.46 18.02 -0.16
N CYS A 11 -1.30 19.23 -0.69
CA CYS A 11 -2.45 20.08 -1.06
C CYS A 11 -3.34 19.44 -2.11
N SER A 12 -2.73 18.81 -3.13
CA SER A 12 -3.49 18.09 -4.16
C SER A 12 -4.27 16.91 -3.58
N PHE A 13 -3.63 16.08 -2.74
CA PHE A 13 -4.28 14.92 -2.14
C PHE A 13 -5.36 15.29 -1.12
N ALA A 14 -5.15 16.36 -0.33
CA ALA A 14 -6.17 16.90 0.57
C ALA A 14 -7.43 17.33 -0.22
N ASN A 15 -7.25 18.07 -1.32
CA ASN A 15 -8.36 18.48 -2.18
C ASN A 15 -9.05 17.29 -2.87
N ILE A 16 -8.29 16.30 -3.33
CA ILE A 16 -8.85 15.06 -3.88
C ILE A 16 -9.71 14.38 -2.81
N GLY A 17 -9.18 14.21 -1.59
CA GLY A 17 -9.92 13.63 -0.46
C GLY A 17 -11.26 14.31 -0.23
N LEU A 18 -11.29 15.64 -0.20
CA LEU A 18 -12.51 16.43 -0.02
C LEU A 18 -13.51 16.28 -1.19
N SER A 19 -13.05 15.96 -2.39
CA SER A 19 -13.90 15.74 -3.57
C SER A 19 -14.50 14.34 -3.66
N LEU A 20 -14.01 13.38 -2.86
CA LEU A 20 -14.47 12.00 -2.89
C LEU A 20 -15.82 11.84 -2.20
N ASN A 21 -16.62 10.89 -2.69
CA ASN A 21 -17.76 10.37 -1.93
C ASN A 21 -17.21 9.55 -0.74
N LEU A 22 -17.44 10.01 0.50
CA LEU A 22 -16.87 9.40 1.70
C LEU A 22 -17.30 7.95 1.90
N LYS A 23 -18.56 7.60 1.58
CA LYS A 23 -19.02 6.20 1.68
C LYS A 23 -18.19 5.30 0.76
N LYS A 24 -17.96 5.77 -0.49
CA LYS A 24 -17.15 5.04 -1.45
C LYS A 24 -15.67 5.00 -1.05
N TYR A 25 -15.14 6.08 -0.45
CA TYR A 25 -13.76 6.10 0.03
C TYR A 25 -13.55 5.05 1.14
N VAL A 26 -14.48 4.98 2.10
CA VAL A 26 -14.47 3.96 3.17
C VAL A 26 -14.56 2.56 2.59
N SER A 27 -15.54 2.27 1.71
CA SER A 27 -15.68 0.93 1.12
C SER A 27 -14.46 0.54 0.28
N THR A 28 -13.85 1.48 -0.45
CA THR A 28 -12.62 1.19 -1.21
C THR A 28 -11.44 0.84 -0.30
N SER A 29 -11.37 1.42 0.92
CA SER A 29 -10.35 1.01 1.89
C SER A 29 -10.55 -0.43 2.38
N GLU A 30 -11.80 -0.86 2.51
CA GLU A 30 -12.14 -2.24 2.85
C GLU A 30 -11.82 -3.21 1.70
N ASP A 31 -12.07 -2.81 0.44
CA ASP A 31 -11.71 -3.57 -0.75
C ASP A 31 -10.20 -3.86 -0.83
N VAL A 32 -9.36 -2.97 -0.29
CA VAL A 32 -7.91 -3.18 -0.18
C VAL A 32 -7.47 -3.66 1.21
N LEU A 33 -8.36 -4.32 1.94
CA LEU A 33 -8.13 -5.08 3.19
C LEU A 33 -7.81 -4.25 4.43
N PHE A 34 -8.16 -2.97 4.49
CA PHE A 34 -8.18 -2.28 5.79
C PHE A 34 -9.29 -2.87 6.67
N ASN A 35 -9.09 -2.81 7.99
CA ASN A 35 -10.02 -3.28 9.02
C ASN A 35 -10.30 -4.79 9.01
N THR A 36 -9.59 -5.57 8.17
CA THR A 36 -9.71 -7.03 8.09
C THR A 36 -8.39 -7.72 8.43
N ASP A 37 -8.43 -9.02 8.65
CA ASP A 37 -7.22 -9.82 8.77
C ASP A 37 -6.63 -10.06 7.37
N LEU A 38 -5.30 -10.01 7.28
CA LEU A 38 -4.61 -10.28 6.02
C LEU A 38 -4.62 -11.78 5.71
N PRO A 39 -4.62 -12.15 4.42
CA PRO A 39 -4.55 -13.56 4.02
C PRO A 39 -3.22 -14.20 4.41
N GLY A 40 -3.20 -15.53 4.46
CA GLY A 40 -2.02 -16.31 4.77
C GLY A 40 -1.84 -16.57 6.27
N ARG A 41 -0.63 -17.06 6.62
CA ARG A 41 -0.29 -17.47 8.00
C ARG A 41 0.80 -16.60 8.63
N ILE A 42 1.14 -15.47 8.00
CA ILE A 42 2.15 -14.56 8.53
C ILE A 42 1.46 -13.68 9.57
N ALA A 43 1.91 -13.77 10.81
CA ALA A 43 1.38 -12.94 11.89
C ALA A 43 1.66 -11.45 11.62
N SER A 44 0.62 -10.63 11.67
CA SER A 44 0.71 -9.20 11.45
C SER A 44 -0.37 -8.45 12.21
N SER A 45 -0.09 -7.19 12.53
CA SER A 45 -1.12 -6.30 13.07
C SER A 45 -2.11 -5.89 11.98
N LYS A 46 -3.39 -5.87 12.32
CA LYS A 46 -4.46 -5.40 11.44
C LYS A 46 -4.29 -3.91 11.16
N SER A 47 -4.28 -3.54 9.89
CA SER A 47 -4.32 -2.13 9.49
C SER A 47 -5.69 -1.55 9.74
N ARG A 48 -5.74 -0.30 10.18
CA ARG A 48 -6.98 0.37 10.56
C ARG A 48 -7.20 1.64 9.75
N PHE A 49 -8.32 1.71 9.07
CA PHE A 49 -8.84 2.90 8.43
C PHE A 49 -10.03 3.38 9.28
N SER A 50 -9.91 4.56 9.90
CA SER A 50 -10.87 5.04 10.88
C SER A 50 -11.79 6.15 10.37
N LEU A 51 -11.67 6.54 9.10
CA LEU A 51 -12.57 7.52 8.51
C LEU A 51 -13.98 6.95 8.41
N THR A 52 -14.97 7.79 8.71
CA THR A 52 -16.39 7.44 8.58
C THR A 52 -17.06 8.31 7.51
N SER A 53 -18.24 7.92 7.06
CA SER A 53 -19.01 8.71 6.08
C SER A 53 -19.49 10.07 6.60
N GLY A 54 -19.39 10.32 7.91
CA GLY A 54 -19.71 11.59 8.57
C GLY A 54 -18.49 12.34 9.09
N ALA A 55 -17.28 11.98 8.67
CA ALA A 55 -16.05 12.60 9.12
C ALA A 55 -15.97 14.08 8.77
N ALA A 56 -15.33 14.87 9.66
CA ALA A 56 -15.09 16.28 9.42
C ALA A 56 -14.11 16.50 8.26
N PRO A 57 -14.19 17.60 7.51
CA PRO A 57 -13.27 17.91 6.41
C PRO A 57 -11.79 17.83 6.79
N SER A 58 -11.41 18.24 8.00
CA SER A 58 -10.04 18.15 8.51
C SER A 58 -9.55 16.72 8.67
N GLU A 59 -10.41 15.79 9.10
CA GLU A 59 -10.08 14.37 9.20
C GLU A 59 -9.92 13.74 7.81
N VAL A 60 -10.78 14.14 6.85
CA VAL A 60 -10.69 13.69 5.46
C VAL A 60 -9.38 14.14 4.84
N MET A 61 -9.01 15.42 4.97
CA MET A 61 -7.75 15.95 4.46
C MET A 61 -6.55 15.24 5.06
N ALA A 62 -6.52 15.06 6.39
CA ALA A 62 -5.43 14.37 7.07
C ALA A 62 -5.29 12.92 6.58
N THR A 63 -6.40 12.18 6.49
CA THR A 63 -6.40 10.80 5.99
C THR A 63 -5.92 10.72 4.54
N ALA A 64 -6.35 11.64 3.68
CA ALA A 64 -6.00 11.64 2.26
C ALA A 64 -4.51 11.87 1.98
N ILE A 65 -3.78 12.48 2.92
CA ILE A 65 -2.31 12.65 2.85
C ILE A 65 -1.54 11.60 3.67
N GLY A 66 -2.23 10.57 4.20
CA GLY A 66 -1.61 9.51 4.97
C GLY A 66 -1.28 9.88 6.42
N GLN A 67 -1.99 10.87 6.98
CA GLN A 67 -1.89 11.31 8.36
C GLN A 67 -3.16 10.99 9.17
N GLY A 68 -3.25 11.43 10.39
CA GLY A 68 -4.43 11.26 11.25
C GLY A 68 -4.44 9.92 11.99
N LYS A 69 -5.59 9.25 12.00
CA LYS A 69 -5.83 8.04 12.82
C LYS A 69 -5.65 6.73 12.05
N THR A 70 -5.29 6.78 10.76
CA THR A 70 -5.05 5.59 9.95
C THR A 70 -3.75 4.92 10.36
N LEU A 71 -3.80 3.61 10.59
CA LEU A 71 -2.65 2.80 10.97
C LEU A 71 -2.46 1.69 9.94
N VAL A 72 -1.22 1.46 9.53
CA VAL A 72 -0.88 0.41 8.56
C VAL A 72 0.22 -0.49 9.09
N SER A 73 0.15 -1.78 8.76
CA SER A 73 1.27 -2.69 8.97
C SER A 73 2.18 -2.72 7.74
N PRO A 74 3.50 -2.92 7.90
CA PRO A 74 4.43 -3.06 6.78
C PRO A 74 4.02 -4.19 5.82
N LEU A 75 3.57 -5.33 6.35
CA LEU A 75 3.10 -6.44 5.54
C LEU A 75 1.91 -6.05 4.65
N HIS A 76 0.93 -5.32 5.21
CA HIS A 76 -0.23 -4.88 4.43
C HIS A 76 0.19 -3.98 3.26
N MET A 77 1.07 -3.01 3.50
CA MET A 77 1.56 -2.12 2.45
C MET A 77 2.37 -2.88 1.38
N ALA A 78 3.16 -3.88 1.77
CA ALA A 78 3.86 -4.74 0.83
C ALA A 78 2.89 -5.55 -0.04
N LEU A 79 1.81 -6.08 0.55
CA LEU A 79 0.77 -6.82 -0.17
C LEU A 79 0.02 -5.93 -1.17
N ILE A 80 -0.32 -4.69 -0.80
CA ILE A 80 -0.94 -3.73 -1.73
C ILE A 80 0.02 -3.41 -2.89
N ALA A 81 1.31 -3.15 -2.61
CA ALA A 81 2.30 -2.90 -3.64
C ALA A 81 2.47 -4.10 -4.58
N SER A 82 2.54 -5.31 -4.03
CA SER A 82 2.57 -6.56 -4.80
C SER A 82 1.34 -6.74 -5.70
N ALA A 83 0.14 -6.44 -5.18
CA ALA A 83 -1.09 -6.52 -5.97
C ALA A 83 -1.10 -5.48 -7.11
N ILE A 84 -0.58 -4.26 -6.89
CA ILE A 84 -0.44 -3.24 -7.93
C ILE A 84 0.43 -3.77 -9.08
N GLU A 85 1.59 -4.37 -8.77
CA GLU A 85 2.47 -4.94 -9.79
C GLU A 85 1.84 -6.14 -10.48
N ASN A 86 1.12 -6.97 -9.74
CA ASN A 86 0.45 -8.17 -10.24
C ASN A 86 -0.96 -7.88 -10.84
N ASN A 87 -1.12 -6.79 -11.58
CA ASN A 87 -2.36 -6.41 -12.28
C ASN A 87 -3.61 -6.30 -11.38
N GLY A 88 -3.41 -5.97 -10.12
CA GLY A 88 -4.46 -5.83 -9.10
C GLY A 88 -4.81 -7.12 -8.37
N ILE A 89 -4.16 -8.23 -8.67
CA ILE A 89 -4.39 -9.53 -8.03
C ILE A 89 -3.45 -9.69 -6.84
N LEU A 90 -4.02 -9.85 -5.65
CA LEU A 90 -3.28 -10.21 -4.45
C LEU A 90 -3.03 -11.72 -4.40
N MET A 91 -1.79 -12.10 -4.14
CA MET A 91 -1.41 -13.47 -3.84
C MET A 91 -1.40 -13.70 -2.33
N THR A 92 -1.78 -14.90 -1.90
CA THR A 92 -1.68 -15.29 -0.48
C THR A 92 -0.20 -15.38 -0.08
N PRO A 93 0.27 -14.58 0.90
CA PRO A 93 1.68 -14.61 1.30
C PRO A 93 2.01 -15.90 2.08
N TYR A 94 3.17 -16.46 1.78
CA TYR A 94 3.72 -17.61 2.51
C TYR A 94 5.24 -17.51 2.61
N VAL A 95 5.82 -18.17 3.59
CA VAL A 95 7.29 -18.13 3.85
C VAL A 95 7.94 -19.51 3.68
N ALA A 96 7.16 -20.58 3.73
CA ALA A 96 7.66 -21.93 3.51
C ALA A 96 7.37 -22.34 2.07
N ASP A 97 8.42 -22.62 1.30
CA ASP A 97 8.31 -23.16 -0.06
C ASP A 97 7.89 -24.62 -0.03
N ARG A 98 8.54 -25.41 0.81
CA ARG A 98 8.26 -26.85 0.92
C ARG A 98 8.62 -27.40 2.30
N VAL A 99 8.14 -28.59 2.58
CA VAL A 99 8.51 -29.42 3.74
C VAL A 99 9.17 -30.68 3.24
N GLU A 100 10.37 -30.98 3.74
CA GLU A 100 11.13 -32.17 3.43
C GLU A 100 11.32 -33.05 4.67
N ASN A 101 11.46 -34.36 4.47
CA ASN A 101 11.90 -35.25 5.54
C ASN A 101 13.43 -35.23 5.69
N THR A 102 13.96 -35.97 6.65
CA THR A 102 15.40 -36.08 6.92
C THR A 102 16.22 -36.62 5.76
N ASP A 103 15.60 -37.36 4.84
CA ASP A 103 16.23 -37.96 3.66
C ASP A 103 16.17 -37.02 2.42
N GLY A 104 15.64 -35.79 2.59
CA GLY A 104 15.49 -34.81 1.52
C GLY A 104 14.30 -35.03 0.60
N LYS A 105 13.41 -35.97 0.93
CA LYS A 105 12.17 -36.17 0.16
C LYS A 105 11.14 -35.11 0.49
N VAL A 106 10.61 -34.43 -0.54
CA VAL A 106 9.53 -33.45 -0.38
C VAL A 106 8.26 -34.17 0.10
N ILE A 107 7.76 -33.76 1.26
CA ILE A 107 6.51 -34.22 1.85
C ILE A 107 5.35 -33.32 1.44
N LYS A 108 5.59 -32.02 1.35
CA LYS A 108 4.61 -31.01 0.97
C LYS A 108 5.29 -29.90 0.18
N GLN A 109 4.70 -29.52 -0.93
CA GLN A 109 5.05 -28.33 -1.71
C GLN A 109 3.94 -27.29 -1.52
N TYR A 110 4.32 -26.03 -1.36
CA TYR A 110 3.39 -24.90 -1.37
C TYR A 110 3.46 -24.21 -2.73
N GLU A 111 2.31 -24.02 -3.33
CA GLU A 111 2.19 -23.35 -4.62
C GLU A 111 1.63 -21.93 -4.43
N PRO A 112 2.02 -20.96 -5.29
CA PRO A 112 1.42 -19.64 -5.27
C PRO A 112 -0.11 -19.71 -5.46
N GLU A 113 -0.85 -19.10 -4.55
CA GLU A 113 -2.31 -19.07 -4.56
C GLU A 113 -2.82 -17.64 -4.65
N ALA A 114 -3.70 -17.36 -5.61
CA ALA A 114 -4.36 -16.06 -5.70
C ALA A 114 -5.41 -15.94 -4.59
N TYR A 115 -5.28 -14.90 -3.76
CA TYR A 115 -6.30 -14.55 -2.76
C TYR A 115 -7.52 -13.90 -3.40
N GLY A 116 -7.29 -12.92 -4.28
CA GLY A 116 -8.37 -12.22 -4.97
C GLY A 116 -7.93 -10.93 -5.67
N GLN A 117 -8.90 -10.30 -6.33
CA GLN A 117 -8.71 -9.05 -7.04
C GLN A 117 -8.95 -7.87 -6.09
N LEU A 118 -7.91 -7.09 -5.76
CA LEU A 118 -8.04 -5.89 -4.90
C LEU A 118 -8.44 -4.64 -5.70
N MET A 119 -8.03 -4.57 -6.97
CA MET A 119 -8.34 -3.45 -7.86
C MET A 119 -8.35 -3.92 -9.31
N LYS A 120 -9.02 -3.17 -10.19
CA LYS A 120 -9.06 -3.51 -11.62
C LYS A 120 -7.67 -3.39 -12.25
N GLN A 121 -7.39 -4.24 -13.22
CA GLN A 121 -6.12 -4.22 -13.96
C GLN A 121 -5.77 -2.83 -14.53
N LYS A 122 -6.78 -2.10 -15.04
CA LYS A 122 -6.60 -0.73 -15.55
C LYS A 122 -6.14 0.23 -14.45
N GLU A 123 -6.67 0.11 -13.24
CA GLU A 123 -6.30 0.93 -12.09
C GLU A 123 -4.87 0.60 -11.63
N ALA A 124 -4.53 -0.69 -11.53
CA ALA A 124 -3.19 -1.14 -11.21
C ALA A 124 -2.16 -0.64 -12.23
N LYS A 125 -2.48 -0.69 -13.54
CA LYS A 125 -1.60 -0.17 -14.61
C LYS A 125 -1.35 1.35 -14.46
N ILE A 126 -2.37 2.13 -14.11
CA ILE A 126 -2.24 3.57 -13.88
C ILE A 126 -1.34 3.82 -12.66
N LEU A 127 -1.58 3.11 -11.55
CA LEU A 127 -0.79 3.22 -10.32
C LEU A 127 0.68 2.86 -10.57
N ARG A 128 0.97 1.78 -11.30
CA ARG A 128 2.35 1.40 -11.68
C ARG A 128 3.07 2.54 -12.40
N GLY A 129 2.44 3.13 -13.41
CA GLY A 129 3.02 4.26 -14.14
C GLY A 129 3.30 5.47 -13.24
N MET A 130 2.38 5.78 -12.33
CA MET A 130 2.56 6.87 -11.36
C MET A 130 3.65 6.56 -10.33
N MET A 131 3.71 5.33 -9.80
CA MET A 131 4.76 4.90 -8.87
C MET A 131 6.14 4.85 -9.53
N ARG A 132 6.20 4.50 -10.82
CA ARG A 132 7.46 4.60 -11.59
C ARG A 132 7.92 6.05 -11.71
N ALA A 133 7.02 7.00 -11.99
CA ALA A 133 7.34 8.43 -12.08
C ALA A 133 7.89 8.99 -10.76
N VAL A 134 7.48 8.48 -9.61
CA VAL A 134 8.07 8.85 -8.31
C VAL A 134 9.56 8.53 -8.24
N VAL A 135 10.01 7.44 -8.90
CA VAL A 135 11.42 7.05 -8.95
C VAL A 135 12.14 7.78 -10.08
N THR A 136 11.55 7.90 -11.28
CA THR A 136 12.24 8.53 -12.42
C THR A 136 12.38 10.05 -12.27
N ASP A 137 11.37 10.73 -11.73
CA ASP A 137 11.30 12.20 -11.75
C ASP A 137 10.90 12.81 -10.40
N GLY A 138 10.63 11.96 -9.40
CA GLY A 138 10.00 12.36 -8.14
C GLY A 138 10.87 12.19 -6.89
N THR A 139 10.17 12.00 -5.76
CA THR A 139 10.75 11.98 -4.41
C THR A 139 11.61 10.76 -4.10
N ALA A 140 11.61 9.73 -4.95
CA ALA A 140 12.43 8.52 -4.81
C ALA A 140 13.53 8.40 -5.87
N SER A 141 13.97 9.51 -6.47
CA SER A 141 14.99 9.52 -7.55
C SER A 141 16.34 8.89 -7.15
N ALA A 142 16.64 8.82 -5.86
CA ALA A 142 17.82 8.09 -5.35
C ALA A 142 17.78 6.56 -5.62
N LEU A 143 16.63 6.02 -6.00
CA LEU A 143 16.46 4.60 -6.38
C LEU A 143 16.58 4.35 -7.88
N GLN A 144 16.96 5.35 -8.67
CA GLN A 144 17.23 5.14 -10.10
C GLN A 144 18.46 4.24 -10.27
N SER A 145 18.36 3.25 -11.13
CA SER A 145 19.44 2.32 -11.42
C SER A 145 19.27 1.73 -12.83
N ASP A 146 20.38 1.42 -13.48
CA ASP A 146 20.39 0.67 -14.74
C ASP A 146 20.25 -0.86 -14.51
N ALA A 147 20.46 -1.31 -13.27
CA ALA A 147 20.40 -2.74 -12.91
C ALA A 147 18.98 -3.23 -12.62
N TYR A 148 18.03 -2.34 -12.30
CA TYR A 148 16.65 -2.70 -11.97
C TYR A 148 15.69 -1.54 -12.24
N ASN A 149 14.40 -1.86 -12.32
CA ASN A 149 13.32 -0.90 -12.50
C ASN A 149 12.48 -0.78 -11.24
N ALA A 150 12.88 0.08 -10.29
CA ALA A 150 12.09 0.32 -9.10
C ALA A 150 10.86 1.19 -9.39
N ALA A 151 9.77 0.93 -8.71
CA ALA A 151 8.59 1.78 -8.64
C ALA A 151 8.10 1.83 -7.19
N GLY A 152 7.64 2.98 -6.72
CA GLY A 152 7.21 3.08 -5.33
C GLY A 152 6.76 4.47 -4.92
N LYS A 153 6.52 4.62 -3.62
CA LYS A 153 6.15 5.88 -3.00
C LYS A 153 6.86 6.06 -1.66
N THR A 154 7.47 7.20 -1.48
CA THR A 154 8.02 7.65 -0.18
C THR A 154 6.90 8.14 0.73
N GLY A 155 7.09 8.05 2.04
CA GLY A 155 6.19 8.59 3.04
C GLY A 155 6.96 9.08 4.27
N SER A 156 6.48 10.18 4.85
CA SER A 156 6.93 10.66 6.16
C SER A 156 5.69 10.90 7.01
N ALA A 157 5.41 9.97 7.92
CA ALA A 157 4.21 10.02 8.76
C ALA A 157 4.60 10.47 10.18
N GLU A 158 4.18 11.67 10.57
CA GLU A 158 4.40 12.17 11.93
C GLU A 158 3.65 11.31 12.95
N TYR A 159 4.28 11.07 14.09
CA TYR A 159 3.69 10.33 15.20
C TYR A 159 4.06 10.95 16.55
N GLY A 160 3.22 10.67 17.54
CA GLY A 160 3.40 11.24 18.88
C GLY A 160 3.08 12.73 18.96
N THR A 161 3.59 13.40 20.00
CA THR A 161 3.36 14.82 20.28
C THR A 161 4.55 15.71 19.94
N THR A 162 5.70 15.13 19.62
CA THR A 162 6.93 15.87 19.31
C THR A 162 6.96 16.19 17.82
N LYS A 163 6.95 17.48 17.49
CA LYS A 163 6.99 17.95 16.11
C LYS A 163 8.28 17.50 15.41
N GLY A 164 8.15 17.01 14.17
CA GLY A 164 9.27 16.58 13.34
C GLY A 164 9.74 15.15 13.59
N VAL A 165 9.13 14.41 14.53
CA VAL A 165 9.38 12.98 14.68
C VAL A 165 8.43 12.23 13.76
N CYS A 166 8.98 11.46 12.82
CA CYS A 166 8.18 10.75 11.81
C CYS A 166 8.71 9.33 11.53
N HIS A 167 7.79 8.46 11.13
CA HIS A 167 8.14 7.21 10.48
C HIS A 167 8.55 7.49 9.02
N ALA A 168 9.75 7.07 8.64
CA ALA A 168 10.19 7.09 7.25
C ALA A 168 9.71 5.81 6.55
N TRP A 169 8.91 5.98 5.50
CA TRP A 169 8.33 4.88 4.72
C TRP A 169 8.82 4.91 3.27
N PHE A 170 9.04 3.72 2.74
CA PHE A 170 9.03 3.47 1.31
C PHE A 170 8.18 2.23 1.04
N VAL A 171 7.27 2.33 0.08
CA VAL A 171 6.43 1.21 -0.38
C VAL A 171 6.62 1.09 -1.88
N GLY A 172 7.05 -0.09 -2.35
CA GLY A 172 7.38 -0.24 -3.75
C GLY A 172 7.75 -1.69 -4.14
N TYR A 173 8.16 -1.85 -5.34
CA TYR A 173 8.60 -3.10 -5.99
C TYR A 173 9.62 -2.80 -7.10
#